data_71da806d7494db28bb821a9747faa803
#
_entry.id   71da806d7494db28bb821a9747faa803
#
_cell.length_a   1.000
_cell.length_b   1.000
_cell.length_c   1.000
_cell.angle_alpha   90.00
_cell.angle_beta   90.00
_cell.angle_gamma   90.00
#
_symmetry.space_group_name_H-M   'P 1'
#
loop_
_entity.id
_entity.type
_entity.pdbx_description
1 polymer ?
#
loop_
_entity_poly.entity_id
_entity_poly.type
_entity_poly.pdbx_seq_one_letter_code
_entity_poly.pdbx_strand_id
1 'polypeptide(L)'
;LRKILSAAGFFFLYLIVILLATFYQKPIFLFLLMLLLLLPPASYLAARYAVLHLQPEITTSLLFGHSGDEITVSFVLKNPAYLPLPDCTFHYTVSSPFYPNEESYEVNCPVYAHDSFAFSIPLTFRRAACYQIRLTQITVWDYLHFFNFHKEVTLQKELFIFPPENDNLQFSSA
;
A
#
# COMPACT_ATOMS: atom_id res chain seq x y z
N LEU A 1 -11.63 10.41 10.67
CA LEU A 1 -12.87 11.15 10.32
C LEU A 1 -13.65 10.42 9.21
N ARG A 2 -13.01 10.03 8.10
CA ARG A 2 -13.65 9.33 6.96
C ARG A 2 -14.34 8.01 7.37
N LYS A 3 -13.74 7.21 8.26
CA LYS A 3 -14.28 5.94 8.78
C LYS A 3 -15.59 6.13 9.56
N ILE A 4 -15.61 7.11 10.49
CA ILE A 4 -16.78 7.38 11.32
C ILE A 4 -17.93 7.87 10.44
N LEU A 5 -17.62 8.63 9.40
CA LEU A 5 -18.61 9.15 8.48
C LEU A 5 -19.23 8.05 7.61
N SER A 6 -18.43 7.07 7.16
CA SER A 6 -18.95 5.94 6.34
C SER A 6 -19.81 5.00 7.18
N ALA A 7 -19.37 4.65 8.39
CA ALA A 7 -20.15 3.80 9.31
C ALA A 7 -21.44 4.49 9.77
N ALA A 8 -21.38 5.77 10.11
CA ALA A 8 -22.56 6.54 10.48
C ALA A 8 -23.55 6.67 9.32
N GLY A 9 -23.07 6.93 8.10
CA GLY A 9 -23.89 6.99 6.89
C GLY A 9 -24.57 5.66 6.58
N PHE A 10 -23.86 4.55 6.71
CA PHE A 10 -24.40 3.21 6.51
C PHE A 10 -25.47 2.88 7.57
N PHE A 11 -25.21 3.20 8.85
CA PHE A 11 -26.17 2.98 9.92
C PHE A 11 -27.42 3.84 9.74
N PHE A 12 -27.27 5.07 9.30
CA PHE A 12 -28.39 5.95 8.99
C PHE A 12 -29.22 5.43 7.83
N LEU A 13 -28.59 4.96 6.76
CA LEU A 13 -29.27 4.31 5.63
C LEU A 13 -30.06 3.07 6.08
N TYR A 14 -29.45 2.24 6.93
CA TYR A 14 -30.07 1.05 7.50
C TYR A 14 -31.33 1.40 8.30
N LEU A 15 -31.25 2.45 9.11
CA LEU A 15 -32.38 2.94 9.90
C LEU A 15 -33.52 3.47 9.03
N ILE A 16 -33.20 4.19 7.93
CA ILE A 16 -34.21 4.65 6.96
C ILE A 16 -34.93 3.44 6.34
N VAL A 17 -34.19 2.41 5.93
CA VAL A 17 -34.79 1.23 5.30
C VAL A 17 -35.71 0.47 6.27
N ILE A 18 -35.33 0.35 7.54
CA ILE A 18 -36.20 -0.20 8.60
C ILE A 18 -37.48 0.59 8.72
N LEU A 19 -37.38 1.92 8.78
CA LEU A 19 -38.53 2.81 8.93
C LEU A 19 -39.46 2.67 7.71
N LEU A 20 -38.91 2.62 6.49
CA LEU A 20 -39.70 2.39 5.28
C LEU A 20 -40.34 0.99 5.25
N ALA A 21 -39.63 -0.04 5.71
CA ALA A 21 -40.18 -1.40 5.81
C ALA A 21 -41.37 -1.49 6.77
N THR A 22 -41.32 -0.78 7.89
CA THR A 22 -42.40 -0.75 8.89
C THR A 22 -43.61 0.03 8.39
N PHE A 23 -43.42 1.15 7.68
CA PHE A 23 -44.53 1.98 7.17
C PHE A 23 -45.21 1.38 5.96
N TYR A 24 -44.42 0.91 4.99
CA TYR A 24 -45.02 0.48 3.69
C TYR A 24 -45.36 -1.01 3.63
N GLN A 25 -44.82 -1.84 4.54
CA GLN A 25 -45.06 -3.29 4.63
C GLN A 25 -44.92 -4.03 3.30
N LYS A 26 -44.12 -3.51 2.37
CA LYS A 26 -43.87 -4.14 1.08
C LYS A 26 -42.68 -5.09 1.17
N PRO A 27 -42.76 -6.29 0.52
CA PRO A 27 -41.66 -7.28 0.58
C PRO A 27 -40.35 -6.79 0.01
N ILE A 28 -40.38 -5.78 -0.87
CA ILE A 28 -39.15 -5.17 -1.42
C ILE A 28 -38.28 -4.53 -0.37
N PHE A 29 -38.84 -3.92 0.68
CA PHE A 29 -38.06 -3.30 1.77
C PHE A 29 -37.42 -4.38 2.66
N LEU A 30 -38.06 -5.52 2.84
CA LEU A 30 -37.46 -6.65 3.55
C LEU A 30 -36.28 -7.24 2.77
N PHE A 31 -36.43 -7.36 1.44
CA PHE A 31 -35.33 -7.78 0.58
C PHE A 31 -34.16 -6.80 0.63
N LEU A 32 -34.45 -5.49 0.58
CA LEU A 32 -33.43 -4.45 0.68
C LEU A 32 -32.72 -4.48 2.05
N LEU A 33 -33.45 -4.72 3.12
CA LEU A 33 -32.87 -4.88 4.47
C LEU A 33 -31.91 -6.07 4.54
N MET A 34 -32.33 -7.22 3.99
CA MET A 34 -31.48 -8.42 3.90
C MET A 34 -30.22 -8.14 3.07
N LEU A 35 -30.35 -7.46 1.94
CA LEU A 35 -29.21 -7.09 1.08
C LEU A 35 -28.24 -6.18 1.86
N LEU A 36 -28.77 -5.18 2.54
CA LEU A 36 -27.96 -4.24 3.32
C LEU A 36 -27.23 -4.93 4.48
N LEU A 37 -27.88 -5.91 5.11
CA LEU A 37 -27.28 -6.70 6.20
C LEU A 37 -26.13 -7.59 5.71
N LEU A 38 -26.23 -8.10 4.47
CA LEU A 38 -25.19 -8.95 3.88
C LEU A 38 -23.97 -8.17 3.33
N LEU A 39 -24.12 -6.87 3.06
CA LEU A 39 -23.04 -6.05 2.50
C LEU A 39 -21.77 -5.99 3.36
N PRO A 40 -21.84 -5.71 4.69
CA PRO A 40 -20.62 -5.64 5.52
C PRO A 40 -19.85 -6.97 5.57
N PRO A 41 -20.48 -8.14 5.84
CA PRO A 41 -19.74 -9.40 5.84
C PRO A 41 -19.22 -9.76 4.45
N ALA A 42 -19.94 -9.45 3.37
CA ALA A 42 -19.45 -9.66 2.01
C ALA A 42 -18.23 -8.79 1.70
N SER A 43 -18.27 -7.51 2.07
CA SER A 43 -17.13 -6.58 1.93
C SER A 43 -15.91 -7.05 2.71
N TYR A 44 -16.11 -7.52 3.94
CA TYR A 44 -15.05 -8.08 4.78
C TYR A 44 -14.39 -9.31 4.13
N LEU A 45 -15.20 -10.28 3.69
CA LEU A 45 -14.69 -11.50 3.07
C LEU A 45 -13.97 -11.23 1.76
N ALA A 46 -14.51 -10.31 0.94
CA ALA A 46 -13.92 -9.90 -0.31
C ALA A 46 -12.53 -9.25 -0.11
N ALA A 47 -12.43 -8.30 0.81
CA ALA A 47 -11.17 -7.64 1.11
C ALA A 47 -10.15 -8.63 1.70
N ARG A 48 -10.56 -9.47 2.62
CA ARG A 48 -9.69 -10.52 3.19
C ARG A 48 -9.15 -11.47 2.13
N TYR A 49 -10.03 -11.93 1.23
CA TYR A 49 -9.62 -12.79 0.12
C TYR A 49 -8.57 -12.11 -0.76
N ALA A 50 -8.79 -10.87 -1.16
CA ALA A 50 -7.88 -10.15 -2.02
C ALA A 50 -6.52 -9.89 -1.34
N VAL A 51 -6.49 -9.51 -0.06
CA VAL A 51 -5.26 -9.30 0.71
C VAL A 51 -4.38 -10.55 0.79
N LEU A 52 -5.00 -11.72 0.95
CA LEU A 52 -4.26 -12.98 1.02
C LEU A 52 -3.51 -13.29 -0.29
N HIS A 53 -4.06 -12.88 -1.43
CA HIS A 53 -3.48 -13.15 -2.76
C HIS A 53 -2.53 -12.07 -3.25
N LEU A 54 -2.42 -10.93 -2.56
CA LEU A 54 -1.48 -9.87 -2.94
C LEU A 54 -0.02 -10.36 -2.96
N GLN A 55 0.68 -10.01 -4.04
CA GLN A 55 2.09 -10.34 -4.23
C GLN A 55 2.90 -9.05 -4.42
N PRO A 56 3.54 -8.55 -3.37
CA PRO A 56 4.44 -7.42 -3.46
C PRO A 56 5.81 -7.83 -3.98
N GLU A 57 6.42 -6.99 -4.81
CA GLU A 57 7.78 -7.14 -5.32
C GLU A 57 8.52 -5.81 -5.19
N ILE A 58 9.83 -5.85 -4.94
CA ILE A 58 10.70 -4.68 -4.93
C ILE A 58 11.78 -4.90 -5.99
N THR A 59 11.91 -3.95 -6.90
CA THR A 59 12.97 -3.93 -7.89
C THR A 59 13.73 -2.61 -7.81
N THR A 60 15.03 -2.65 -8.09
CA THR A 60 15.89 -1.46 -8.13
C THR A 60 16.55 -1.36 -9.49
N SER A 61 16.71 -0.14 -10.00
CA SER A 61 17.41 0.09 -11.28
C SER A 61 18.88 -0.32 -11.20
N LEU A 62 19.52 -0.04 -10.07
CA LEU A 62 20.91 -0.34 -9.80
C LEU A 62 21.05 -0.86 -8.36
N LEU A 63 21.97 -1.79 -8.14
CA LEU A 63 22.36 -2.25 -6.81
C LEU A 63 23.52 -1.42 -6.22
N PHE A 64 24.25 -0.71 -7.09
CA PHE A 64 25.41 0.08 -6.78
C PHE A 64 25.27 1.46 -7.43
N GLY A 65 25.65 2.51 -6.72
CA GLY A 65 25.65 3.89 -7.22
C GLY A 65 26.67 4.73 -6.48
N HIS A 66 26.87 5.97 -6.92
CA HIS A 66 27.73 6.94 -6.25
C HIS A 66 26.90 7.95 -5.46
N SER A 67 27.52 8.58 -4.48
CA SER A 67 26.87 9.66 -3.71
C SER A 67 26.51 10.82 -4.63
N GLY A 68 25.22 11.16 -4.65
CA GLY A 68 24.67 12.17 -5.55
C GLY A 68 23.88 11.60 -6.74
N ASP A 69 24.07 10.32 -7.04
CA ASP A 69 23.29 9.66 -8.11
C ASP A 69 21.83 9.52 -7.73
N GLU A 70 20.97 9.60 -8.74
CA GLU A 70 19.56 9.32 -8.60
C GLU A 70 19.30 7.83 -8.91
N ILE A 71 18.92 7.08 -7.89
CA ILE A 71 18.62 5.65 -8.01
C ILE A 71 17.12 5.44 -7.92
N THR A 72 16.55 4.84 -8.94
CA THR A 72 15.12 4.57 -8.98
C THR A 72 14.81 3.22 -8.32
N VAL A 73 13.98 3.25 -7.29
CA VAL A 73 13.42 2.08 -6.63
C VAL A 73 11.99 1.91 -7.09
N SER A 74 11.68 0.76 -7.64
CA SER A 74 10.35 0.43 -8.14
C SER A 74 9.70 -0.63 -7.27
N PHE A 75 8.51 -0.32 -6.81
CA PHE A 75 7.64 -1.23 -6.08
C PHE A 75 6.53 -1.69 -7.02
N VAL A 76 6.29 -2.98 -7.04
CA VAL A 76 5.24 -3.59 -7.84
C VAL A 76 4.32 -4.38 -6.92
N LEU A 77 3.03 -4.11 -7.00
CA LEU A 77 2.01 -4.87 -6.29
C LEU A 77 1.13 -5.58 -7.30
N LYS A 78 1.22 -6.89 -7.34
CA LYS A 78 0.39 -7.73 -8.21
C LYS A 78 -0.84 -8.20 -7.44
N ASN A 79 -1.99 -8.06 -8.05
CA ASN A 79 -3.26 -8.58 -7.54
C ASN A 79 -3.81 -9.66 -8.48
N PRO A 80 -3.46 -10.93 -8.29
CA PRO A 80 -4.01 -12.01 -9.10
C PRO A 80 -5.47 -12.34 -8.79
N ALA A 81 -6.06 -11.72 -7.77
CA ALA A 81 -7.45 -11.95 -7.39
C ALA A 81 -8.44 -11.27 -8.35
N TYR A 82 -9.66 -11.82 -8.43
CA TYR A 82 -10.76 -11.26 -9.24
C TYR A 82 -11.36 -9.99 -8.67
N LEU A 83 -10.96 -9.60 -7.46
CA LEU A 83 -11.52 -8.45 -6.76
C LEU A 83 -10.51 -7.30 -6.73
N PRO A 84 -10.92 -6.08 -7.11
CA PRO A 84 -10.05 -4.91 -7.02
C PRO A 84 -9.84 -4.49 -5.56
N LEU A 85 -8.74 -3.80 -5.30
CA LEU A 85 -8.42 -3.19 -4.01
C LEU A 85 -8.33 -1.67 -4.21
N PRO A 86 -9.44 -0.94 -4.01
CA PRO A 86 -9.49 0.48 -4.31
C PRO A 86 -8.68 1.34 -3.33
N ASP A 87 -8.53 0.89 -2.10
CA ASP A 87 -7.81 1.61 -1.05
C ASP A 87 -6.76 0.70 -0.40
N CYS A 88 -5.56 0.79 -0.94
CA CYS A 88 -4.40 0.05 -0.48
C CYS A 88 -3.26 1.04 -0.22
N THR A 89 -2.60 0.91 0.93
CA THR A 89 -1.48 1.77 1.32
C THR A 89 -0.24 0.93 1.57
N PHE A 90 0.86 1.30 0.93
CA PHE A 90 2.18 0.76 1.18
C PHE A 90 2.89 1.56 2.28
N HIS A 91 3.50 0.83 3.22
CA HIS A 91 4.42 1.39 4.20
C HIS A 91 5.81 0.83 3.93
N TYR A 92 6.74 1.69 3.58
CA TYR A 92 8.12 1.31 3.38
C TYR A 92 9.07 2.20 4.17
N THR A 93 10.22 1.66 4.54
CA THR A 93 11.25 2.36 5.28
C THR A 93 12.57 2.33 4.53
N VAL A 94 13.30 3.43 4.64
CA VAL A 94 14.67 3.55 4.15
C VAL A 94 15.56 3.77 5.35
N SER A 95 16.47 2.85 5.61
CA SER A 95 17.37 2.90 6.76
C SER A 95 18.81 2.57 6.36
N SER A 96 19.76 2.98 7.17
CA SER A 96 21.17 2.61 7.02
C SER A 96 21.71 2.14 8.37
N PRO A 97 22.45 1.03 8.43
CA PRO A 97 23.09 0.59 9.66
C PRO A 97 24.10 1.60 10.23
N PHE A 98 24.60 2.49 9.37
CA PHE A 98 25.62 3.48 9.73
C PHE A 98 25.03 4.82 10.20
N TYR A 99 23.74 5.04 9.94
CA TYR A 99 23.04 6.28 10.30
C TYR A 99 21.73 5.93 11.01
N PRO A 100 21.48 6.49 12.21
CA PRO A 100 20.33 6.13 13.04
C PRO A 100 18.99 6.67 12.51
N ASN A 101 19.00 7.41 11.41
CA ASN A 101 17.77 7.96 10.85
C ASN A 101 17.08 6.91 9.97
N GLU A 102 15.95 6.43 10.45
CA GLU A 102 15.01 5.63 9.67
C GLU A 102 13.90 6.55 9.14
N GLU A 103 13.77 6.60 7.85
CA GLU A 103 12.71 7.38 7.19
C GLU A 103 11.59 6.45 6.76
N SER A 104 10.36 6.73 7.21
CA SER A 104 9.17 5.96 6.85
C SER A 104 8.30 6.73 5.89
N TYR A 105 7.78 6.04 4.88
CA TYR A 105 6.96 6.61 3.83
C TYR A 105 5.70 5.79 3.61
N GLU A 106 4.65 6.48 3.17
CA GLU A 106 3.36 5.87 2.84
C GLU A 106 2.95 6.26 1.43
N VAL A 107 2.52 5.29 0.63
CA VAL A 107 2.03 5.51 -0.73
C VAL A 107 0.71 4.79 -0.92
N ASN A 108 -0.31 5.54 -1.36
CA ASN A 108 -1.59 4.96 -1.75
C ASN A 108 -1.50 4.36 -3.15
N CYS A 109 -1.97 3.13 -3.28
CA CYS A 109 -1.88 2.35 -4.51
C CYS A 109 -3.19 1.57 -4.75
N PRO A 110 -4.13 2.12 -5.52
CA PRO A 110 -5.28 1.33 -5.94
C PRO A 110 -4.82 0.23 -6.90
N VAL A 111 -5.25 -1.01 -6.65
CA VAL A 111 -4.89 -2.16 -7.50
C VAL A 111 -6.14 -2.81 -8.03
N TYR A 112 -6.26 -2.87 -9.36
CA TYR A 112 -7.40 -3.50 -10.01
C TYR A 112 -7.31 -5.03 -9.99
N ALA A 113 -8.42 -5.67 -10.31
CA ALA A 113 -8.48 -7.14 -10.42
C ALA A 113 -7.59 -7.61 -11.58
N HIS A 114 -6.82 -8.67 -11.36
CA HIS A 114 -5.85 -9.23 -12.33
C HIS A 114 -4.84 -8.22 -12.89
N ASP A 115 -4.54 -7.19 -12.12
CA ASP A 115 -3.64 -6.12 -12.54
C ASP A 115 -2.47 -5.95 -11.57
N SER A 116 -1.50 -5.14 -11.98
CA SER A 116 -0.36 -4.76 -11.16
C SER A 116 -0.24 -3.25 -11.09
N PHE A 117 -0.09 -2.74 -9.89
CA PHE A 117 0.27 -1.35 -9.67
C PHE A 117 1.77 -1.24 -9.46
N ALA A 118 2.43 -0.46 -10.30
CA ALA A 118 3.85 -0.17 -10.18
C ALA A 118 4.05 1.32 -9.93
N PHE A 119 4.89 1.66 -8.96
CA PHE A 119 5.34 3.03 -8.75
C PHE A 119 6.83 3.05 -8.51
N SER A 120 7.47 4.11 -8.96
CA SER A 120 8.92 4.28 -8.88
C SER A 120 9.24 5.54 -8.12
N ILE A 121 10.20 5.44 -7.22
CA ILE A 121 10.63 6.54 -6.39
C ILE A 121 12.09 6.82 -6.70
N PRO A 122 12.41 8.04 -7.16
CA PRO A 122 13.78 8.47 -7.28
C PRO A 122 14.35 8.80 -5.88
N LEU A 123 15.40 8.12 -5.49
CA LEU A 123 16.10 8.35 -4.24
C LEU A 123 17.50 8.87 -4.53
N THR A 124 17.86 9.97 -3.87
CA THR A 124 19.21 10.56 -3.96
C THR A 124 19.90 10.42 -2.62
N PHE A 125 21.00 9.70 -2.58
CA PHE A 125 21.77 9.46 -1.37
C PHE A 125 22.99 10.38 -1.32
N ARG A 126 23.04 11.21 -0.27
CA ARG A 126 24.13 12.19 -0.12
C ARG A 126 25.40 11.61 0.52
N ARG A 127 25.33 10.44 1.11
CA ARG A 127 26.43 9.82 1.84
C ARG A 127 26.68 8.41 1.35
N ALA A 128 27.95 8.05 1.26
CA ALA A 128 28.35 6.69 0.98
C ALA A 128 28.00 5.79 2.17
N ALA A 129 27.19 4.79 1.92
CA ALA A 129 26.76 3.80 2.93
C ALA A 129 26.04 2.62 2.25
N CYS A 130 25.77 1.60 3.04
CA CYS A 130 24.79 0.59 2.70
C CYS A 130 23.40 1.06 3.17
N TYR A 131 22.46 1.17 2.27
CA TYR A 131 21.08 1.51 2.57
C TYR A 131 20.20 0.27 2.42
N GLN A 132 19.26 0.12 3.34
CA GLN A 132 18.25 -0.95 3.31
C GLN A 132 16.88 -0.34 3.07
N ILE A 133 16.25 -0.77 1.99
CA ILE A 133 14.88 -0.39 1.67
C ILE A 133 14.01 -1.59 2.03
N ARG A 134 13.10 -1.38 2.97
CA ARG A 134 12.20 -2.42 3.47
C ARG A 134 10.77 -2.04 3.22
N LEU A 135 10.01 -2.98 2.64
CA LEU A 135 8.57 -2.93 2.68
C LEU A 135 8.13 -3.61 3.98
N THR A 136 7.54 -2.83 4.88
CA THR A 136 7.18 -3.29 6.22
C THR A 136 5.75 -3.80 6.28
N GLN A 137 4.82 -3.07 5.66
CA GLN A 137 3.41 -3.37 5.80
C GLN A 137 2.63 -2.90 4.58
N ILE A 138 1.58 -3.65 4.25
CA ILE A 138 0.54 -3.25 3.30
C ILE A 138 -0.76 -3.17 4.08
N THR A 139 -1.39 -2.00 4.09
CA THR A 139 -2.70 -1.77 4.70
C THR A 139 -3.75 -1.70 3.61
N VAL A 140 -4.80 -2.51 3.73
CA VAL A 140 -5.92 -2.55 2.79
C VAL A 140 -7.21 -2.28 3.52
N TRP A 141 -8.03 -1.39 2.96
CA TRP A 141 -9.38 -1.12 3.44
C TRP A 141 -10.41 -1.93 2.65
N ASP A 142 -11.45 -2.38 3.35
CA ASP A 142 -12.60 -2.98 2.69
C ASP A 142 -13.40 -1.93 1.91
N TYR A 143 -14.31 -2.38 1.03
CA TYR A 143 -15.08 -1.48 0.16
C TYR A 143 -15.98 -0.50 0.89
N LEU A 144 -16.40 -0.83 2.10
CA LEU A 144 -17.23 0.04 2.95
C LEU A 144 -16.41 0.89 3.91
N HIS A 145 -15.09 0.70 3.97
CA HIS A 145 -14.17 1.34 4.91
C HIS A 145 -14.52 1.08 6.39
N PHE A 146 -15.08 -0.09 6.69
CA PHE A 146 -15.37 -0.52 8.05
C PHE A 146 -14.17 -1.23 8.69
N PHE A 147 -13.49 -2.06 7.89
CA PHE A 147 -12.40 -2.92 8.33
C PHE A 147 -11.12 -2.59 7.58
N ASN A 148 -10.01 -2.66 8.29
CA ASN A 148 -8.69 -2.61 7.70
C ASN A 148 -7.96 -3.94 7.93
N PHE A 149 -7.22 -4.35 6.92
CA PHE A 149 -6.39 -5.53 6.94
C PHE A 149 -4.95 -5.10 6.81
N HIS A 150 -4.09 -5.70 7.64
CA HIS A 150 -2.66 -5.48 7.57
C HIS A 150 -1.99 -6.76 7.10
N LYS A 151 -1.19 -6.65 6.06
CA LYS A 151 -0.31 -7.72 5.61
C LYS A 151 1.12 -7.29 5.90
N GLU A 152 1.74 -7.97 6.87
CA GLU A 152 3.16 -7.80 7.13
C GLU A 152 3.95 -8.38 5.95
N VAL A 153 4.94 -7.64 5.50
CA VAL A 153 5.77 -8.02 4.37
C VAL A 153 7.22 -7.79 4.78
N THR A 154 8.03 -8.82 4.65
CA THR A 154 9.46 -8.77 4.95
C THR A 154 10.31 -8.74 3.67
N LEU A 155 9.96 -7.86 2.75
CA LEU A 155 10.78 -7.65 1.57
C LEU A 155 11.79 -6.54 1.84
N GLN A 156 13.06 -6.85 1.60
CA GLN A 156 14.14 -5.87 1.72
C GLN A 156 15.06 -5.93 0.50
N LYS A 157 15.58 -4.78 0.15
CA LYS A 157 16.65 -4.63 -0.84
C LYS A 157 17.77 -3.79 -0.24
N GLU A 158 18.98 -4.20 -0.51
CA GLU A 158 20.19 -3.49 -0.12
C GLU A 158 20.74 -2.72 -1.31
N LEU A 159 21.19 -1.51 -1.04
CA LEU A 159 21.75 -0.57 -1.97
C LEU A 159 23.10 -0.12 -1.44
N PHE A 160 24.15 -0.26 -2.24
CA PHE A 160 25.49 0.16 -1.87
C PHE A 160 25.83 1.45 -2.58
N ILE A 161 26.01 2.52 -1.80
CA ILE A 161 26.37 3.84 -2.29
C ILE A 161 27.85 4.08 -2.01
N PHE A 162 28.62 4.27 -3.07
CA PHE A 162 30.03 4.59 -3.00
C PHE A 162 30.25 6.11 -2.87
N PRO A 163 31.45 6.54 -2.43
CA PRO A 163 31.84 7.93 -2.50
C PRO A 163 31.76 8.44 -3.95
N PRO A 164 31.60 9.76 -4.15
CA PRO A 164 31.62 10.34 -5.49
C PRO A 164 32.94 10.02 -6.18
N GLU A 165 32.84 9.71 -7.47
CA GLU A 165 34.01 9.44 -8.29
C GLU A 165 34.84 10.75 -8.41
N ASN A 166 36.02 10.77 -7.80
CA ASN A 166 36.94 11.89 -7.93
C ASN A 166 37.74 11.73 -9.23
N ASP A 167 37.31 12.36 -10.30
CA ASP A 167 38.05 12.44 -11.57
C ASP A 167 39.43 13.12 -11.46
N ASN A 168 39.79 13.63 -10.29
CA ASN A 168 41.00 14.43 -10.04
C ASN A 168 42.22 13.68 -9.49
N LEU A 169 42.20 12.35 -9.44
CA LEU A 169 43.42 11.59 -9.19
C LEU A 169 44.24 11.46 -10.49
N GLN A 170 44.65 12.57 -11.06
CA GLN A 170 45.80 12.57 -11.94
C GLN A 170 47.01 12.21 -11.07
N PHE A 171 47.42 10.96 -11.14
CA PHE A 171 48.75 10.56 -10.65
C PHE A 171 49.77 11.30 -11.50
N SER A 172 50.30 12.40 -10.99
CA SER A 172 51.47 13.03 -11.56
C SER A 172 52.62 12.01 -11.39
N SER A 173 52.89 11.27 -12.48
CA SER A 173 54.10 10.47 -12.60
C SER A 173 55.26 11.42 -12.73
N ALA A 174 56.01 11.59 -11.62
CA ALA A 174 57.35 12.21 -11.61
C ALA A 174 58.37 11.23 -12.13
#